data_fed3272a61785371e76744b4e9d81aa0
#
_entry.id   fed3272a61785371e76744b4e9d81aa0
#
_cell.length_a   1.000
_cell.length_b   1.000
_cell.length_c   1.000
_cell.angle_alpha   90.00
_cell.angle_beta   90.00
_cell.angle_gamma   90.00
#
_symmetry.space_group_name_H-M   'P 1'
#
loop_
_entity.id
_entity.type
_entity.pdbx_description
1 polymer ?
#
loop_
_entity_poly.entity_id
_entity_poly.type
_entity_poly.pdbx_seq_one_letter_code
_entity_poly.pdbx_strand_id
1 'polypeptide(L)'
;MTITTQAVNYRDGDAALTGVFVYDDARTQRCPGILVVHGGAGLDNHARDRARSFSELGFVVFACDLYGDAVRGDRERVMRTIANLRADMGTLRKRAAAGLEVLRSHPLVDERIAAVGYCFGGMTVLELARGGANIAAVVSVHGSLKTPEPLRARTLKAKILVCHGALDPHVPTSDVDTFIGEMNNAGADFQLIVYGGAKHGFTDAGSAAMPGCAYHERSDARSTHAIRSFFAEVFSTDVADQ
;
A
#
# COMPACT_ATOMS: atom_id res chain seq x y z
N MET A 1 25.29 -6.24 0.06
CA MET A 1 24.05 -5.43 0.04
C MET A 1 24.14 -4.38 1.13
N THR A 2 24.14 -3.12 0.75
CA THR A 2 24.21 -1.99 1.69
C THR A 2 22.90 -1.20 1.56
N ILE A 3 21.97 -1.45 2.48
CA ILE A 3 20.68 -0.77 2.44
C ILE A 3 20.83 0.66 2.93
N THR A 4 20.57 1.59 2.02
CA THR A 4 20.59 3.04 2.24
C THR A 4 19.19 3.59 2.42
N THR A 5 19.07 4.63 3.23
CA THR A 5 17.81 5.33 3.47
C THR A 5 18.00 6.82 3.17
N GLN A 6 17.18 7.37 2.28
CA GLN A 6 17.25 8.76 1.84
C GLN A 6 15.90 9.45 1.96
N ALA A 7 15.81 10.51 2.77
CA ALA A 7 14.61 11.35 2.84
C ALA A 7 14.51 12.24 1.59
N VAL A 8 13.29 12.36 1.05
CA VAL A 8 13.00 13.17 -0.14
C VAL A 8 11.78 14.02 0.10
N ASN A 9 11.95 15.32 -0.09
CA ASN A 9 10.85 16.28 -0.07
C ASN A 9 10.18 16.32 -1.44
N TYR A 10 8.85 16.28 -1.45
CA TYR A 10 8.05 16.36 -2.66
C TYR A 10 6.74 17.11 -2.38
N ARG A 11 5.89 17.29 -3.38
CA ARG A 11 4.65 18.06 -3.23
C ARG A 11 3.48 17.38 -3.94
N ASP A 12 2.30 17.64 -3.40
CA ASP A 12 1.02 17.46 -4.07
C ASP A 12 0.26 18.79 -3.97
N GLY A 13 0.30 19.59 -5.03
CA GLY A 13 -0.16 20.99 -4.99
C GLY A 13 0.57 21.79 -3.90
N ASP A 14 -0.19 22.35 -2.96
CA ASP A 14 0.35 23.13 -1.84
C ASP A 14 0.85 22.25 -0.67
N ALA A 15 0.51 20.97 -0.65
CA ALA A 15 0.95 20.09 0.42
C ALA A 15 2.43 19.74 0.28
N ALA A 16 3.24 20.13 1.27
CA ALA A 16 4.62 19.69 1.40
C ALA A 16 4.67 18.33 2.11
N LEU A 17 5.38 17.38 1.52
CA LEU A 17 5.43 15.99 1.92
C LEU A 17 6.90 15.55 2.02
N THR A 18 7.18 14.62 2.93
CA THR A 18 8.52 14.04 3.09
C THR A 18 8.44 12.53 3.13
N GLY A 19 8.80 11.88 2.03
CA GLY A 19 8.92 10.43 1.92
C GLY A 19 10.35 9.94 2.13
N VAL A 20 10.53 8.63 2.04
CA VAL A 20 11.83 7.98 2.26
C VAL A 20 12.07 6.91 1.19
N PHE A 21 13.17 7.04 0.43
CA PHE A 21 13.71 5.94 -0.35
C PHE A 21 14.47 4.97 0.55
N VAL A 22 14.32 3.68 0.26
CA VAL A 22 15.10 2.59 0.85
C VAL A 22 15.53 1.66 -0.29
N TYR A 23 16.84 1.50 -0.49
CA TYR A 23 17.38 0.70 -1.59
C TYR A 23 18.83 0.26 -1.30
N ASP A 24 19.32 -0.72 -2.08
CA ASP A 24 20.73 -1.12 -2.05
C ASP A 24 21.56 -0.15 -2.91
N ASP A 25 22.42 0.65 -2.30
CA ASP A 25 23.25 1.65 -2.96
C ASP A 25 24.41 1.04 -3.79
N ALA A 26 24.73 -0.23 -3.56
CA ALA A 26 25.67 -0.97 -4.37
C ALA A 26 25.07 -1.47 -5.71
N ARG A 27 23.75 -1.31 -5.89
CA ARG A 27 23.07 -1.75 -7.11
C ARG A 27 23.36 -0.80 -8.27
N THR A 28 23.69 -1.37 -9.42
CA THR A 28 23.91 -0.62 -10.68
C THR A 28 22.86 -0.90 -11.75
N GLN A 29 22.12 -2.00 -11.61
CA GLN A 29 21.07 -2.38 -12.55
C GLN A 29 19.69 -1.91 -12.09
N ARG A 30 18.87 -1.48 -13.03
CA ARG A 30 17.46 -1.14 -12.77
C ARG A 30 16.68 -2.37 -12.29
N CYS A 31 15.70 -2.14 -11.45
CA CYS A 31 14.87 -3.18 -10.87
C CYS A 31 13.45 -2.65 -10.62
N PRO A 32 12.48 -3.54 -10.31
CA PRO A 32 11.13 -3.10 -9.97
C PRO A 32 11.10 -2.18 -8.74
N GLY A 33 10.16 -1.22 -8.77
CA GLY A 33 9.92 -0.29 -7.70
C GLY A 33 8.70 -0.66 -6.85
N ILE A 34 8.78 -0.46 -5.53
CA ILE A 34 7.65 -0.64 -4.60
C ILE A 34 7.31 0.68 -3.93
N LEU A 35 6.07 1.15 -4.09
CA LEU A 35 5.52 2.23 -3.29
C LEU A 35 4.96 1.64 -1.99
N VAL A 36 5.47 2.03 -0.84
CA VAL A 36 4.90 1.69 0.47
C VAL A 36 4.06 2.85 0.97
N VAL A 37 2.78 2.56 1.27
CA VAL A 37 1.82 3.55 1.77
C VAL A 37 1.48 3.24 3.22
N HIS A 38 1.76 4.19 4.10
CA HIS A 38 1.64 4.05 5.55
C HIS A 38 0.20 3.95 6.05
N GLY A 39 0.04 3.45 7.27
CA GLY A 39 -1.24 3.40 7.99
C GLY A 39 -1.65 4.72 8.64
N GLY A 40 -2.57 4.64 9.59
CA GLY A 40 -3.11 5.79 10.31
C GLY A 40 -2.08 6.58 11.13
N ALA A 41 -0.98 5.95 11.55
CA ALA A 41 0.07 6.60 12.32
C ALA A 41 1.01 7.50 11.48
N GLY A 42 0.87 7.51 10.16
CA GLY A 42 1.77 8.21 9.25
C GLY A 42 2.99 7.38 8.86
N LEU A 43 4.03 8.04 8.36
CA LEU A 43 5.30 7.39 7.98
C LEU A 43 6.12 7.05 9.23
N ASP A 44 5.62 6.09 10.01
CA ASP A 44 6.16 5.59 11.26
C ASP A 44 7.21 4.47 11.07
N ASN A 45 7.62 3.84 12.17
CA ASN A 45 8.58 2.74 12.14
C ASN A 45 8.01 1.52 11.41
N HIS A 46 6.72 1.20 11.58
CA HIS A 46 6.12 0.07 10.87
C HIS A 46 6.24 0.24 9.35
N ALA A 47 5.86 1.40 8.80
CA ALA A 47 5.98 1.67 7.36
C ALA A 47 7.44 1.64 6.88
N ARG A 48 8.38 2.17 7.69
CA ARG A 48 9.82 2.17 7.37
C ARG A 48 10.42 0.76 7.39
N ASP A 49 10.05 -0.07 8.37
CA ASP A 49 10.52 -1.45 8.50
C ASP A 49 9.98 -2.31 7.34
N ARG A 50 8.72 -2.10 6.93
CA ARG A 50 8.16 -2.75 5.73
C ARG A 50 8.90 -2.32 4.46
N ALA A 51 9.19 -1.03 4.31
CA ALA A 51 9.99 -0.55 3.18
C ALA A 51 11.38 -1.19 3.15
N ARG A 52 12.04 -1.27 4.30
CA ARG A 52 13.33 -1.95 4.43
C ARG A 52 13.26 -3.42 4.03
N SER A 53 12.25 -4.15 4.52
CA SER A 53 12.06 -5.57 4.20
C SER A 53 11.89 -5.82 2.70
N PHE A 54 11.21 -4.94 1.97
CA PHE A 54 11.11 -5.03 0.50
C PHE A 54 12.43 -4.67 -0.18
N SER A 55 13.16 -3.69 0.33
CA SER A 55 14.48 -3.35 -0.21
C SER A 55 15.48 -4.50 -0.06
N GLU A 56 15.42 -5.25 1.04
CA GLU A 56 16.23 -6.45 1.28
C GLU A 56 15.90 -7.61 0.30
N LEU A 57 14.74 -7.55 -0.37
CA LEU A 57 14.37 -8.45 -1.48
C LEU A 57 14.89 -7.96 -2.84
N GLY A 58 15.59 -6.82 -2.88
CA GLY A 58 16.19 -6.28 -4.10
C GLY A 58 15.35 -5.26 -4.83
N PHE A 59 14.27 -4.73 -4.25
CA PHE A 59 13.48 -3.65 -4.83
C PHE A 59 14.04 -2.27 -4.46
N VAL A 60 13.82 -1.28 -5.32
CA VAL A 60 13.87 0.13 -4.90
C VAL A 60 12.52 0.48 -4.28
N VAL A 61 12.52 0.97 -3.05
CA VAL A 61 11.30 1.23 -2.30
C VAL A 61 11.18 2.72 -1.98
N PHE A 62 10.01 3.29 -2.19
CA PHE A 62 9.66 4.62 -1.70
C PHE A 62 8.51 4.52 -0.71
N ALA A 63 8.78 4.82 0.56
CA ALA A 63 7.74 4.98 1.57
C ALA A 63 7.22 6.43 1.50
N CYS A 64 6.02 6.61 0.96
CA CYS A 64 5.45 7.93 0.75
C CYS A 64 4.78 8.47 2.01
N ASP A 65 4.71 9.80 2.11
CA ASP A 65 3.95 10.51 3.12
C ASP A 65 2.61 10.98 2.52
N LEU A 66 1.51 10.75 3.23
CA LEU A 66 0.18 11.19 2.84
C LEU A 66 -0.30 12.44 3.60
N TYR A 67 0.36 12.77 4.71
CA TYR A 67 -0.16 13.76 5.66
C TYR A 67 0.57 15.10 5.60
N GLY A 68 1.87 15.08 5.35
CA GLY A 68 2.74 16.24 5.41
C GLY A 68 3.34 16.48 6.80
N ASP A 69 4.47 17.21 6.82
CA ASP A 69 5.26 17.45 8.03
C ASP A 69 4.50 18.24 9.10
N ALA A 70 3.58 19.13 8.69
CA ALA A 70 2.77 19.94 9.62
C ALA A 70 1.80 19.12 10.49
N VAL A 71 1.58 17.85 10.13
CA VAL A 71 0.61 16.95 10.81
C VAL A 71 1.31 15.93 11.69
N ARG A 72 2.59 15.68 11.43
CA ARG A 72 3.36 14.64 12.11
C ARG A 72 3.40 14.86 13.64
N GLY A 73 3.05 13.80 14.40
CA GLY A 73 3.06 13.81 15.87
C GLY A 73 1.83 14.44 16.51
N ASP A 74 0.92 15.02 15.75
CA ASP A 74 -0.35 15.57 16.23
C ASP A 74 -1.51 14.64 15.86
N ARG A 75 -1.98 13.84 16.83
CA ARG A 75 -3.04 12.84 16.61
C ARG A 75 -4.34 13.45 16.10
N GLU A 76 -4.72 14.61 16.60
CA GLU A 76 -5.97 15.26 16.20
C GLU A 76 -5.90 15.72 14.74
N ARG A 77 -4.78 16.32 14.36
CA ARG A 77 -4.53 16.71 12.96
C ARG A 77 -4.45 15.51 12.04
N VAL A 78 -3.79 14.43 12.46
CA VAL A 78 -3.75 13.17 11.70
C VAL A 78 -5.17 12.66 11.44
N MET A 79 -6.01 12.55 12.47
CA MET A 79 -7.39 12.05 12.32
C MET A 79 -8.23 12.93 11.41
N ARG A 80 -8.07 14.25 11.51
CA ARG A 80 -8.75 15.22 10.62
C ARG A 80 -8.27 15.08 9.18
N THR A 81 -6.97 14.92 8.98
CA THR A 81 -6.39 14.70 7.63
C THR A 81 -6.91 13.40 7.01
N ILE A 82 -6.97 12.30 7.77
CA ILE A 82 -7.56 11.03 7.31
C ILE A 82 -9.03 11.23 6.93
N ALA A 83 -9.81 11.93 7.76
CA ALA A 83 -11.22 12.19 7.48
C ALA A 83 -11.41 13.00 6.18
N ASN A 84 -10.60 14.04 5.98
CA ASN A 84 -10.63 14.86 4.77
C ASN A 84 -10.24 14.05 3.52
N LEU A 85 -9.17 13.26 3.58
CA LEU A 85 -8.73 12.41 2.48
C LEU A 85 -9.75 11.29 2.16
N ARG A 86 -10.46 10.78 3.16
CA ARG A 86 -11.56 9.82 2.95
C ARG A 86 -12.81 10.45 2.34
N ALA A 87 -13.03 11.73 2.59
CA ALA A 87 -14.16 12.46 2.03
C ALA A 87 -13.92 12.89 0.57
N ASP A 88 -12.65 12.92 0.12
CA ASP A 88 -12.27 13.31 -1.24
C ASP A 88 -11.29 12.29 -1.84
N MET A 89 -11.84 11.28 -2.53
CA MET A 89 -11.06 10.24 -3.19
C MET A 89 -10.17 10.79 -4.29
N GLY A 90 -10.57 11.87 -4.95
CA GLY A 90 -9.76 12.54 -5.96
C GLY A 90 -8.46 13.07 -5.37
N THR A 91 -8.54 13.77 -4.23
CA THR A 91 -7.37 14.26 -3.50
C THR A 91 -6.53 13.09 -2.95
N LEU A 92 -7.15 12.03 -2.41
CA LEU A 92 -6.41 10.86 -1.92
C LEU A 92 -5.59 10.20 -3.04
N ARG A 93 -6.21 9.99 -4.21
CA ARG A 93 -5.55 9.41 -5.40
C ARG A 93 -4.39 10.29 -5.88
N LYS A 94 -4.58 11.61 -5.95
CA LYS A 94 -3.51 12.56 -6.32
C LYS A 94 -2.35 12.52 -5.34
N ARG A 95 -2.64 12.46 -4.04
CA ARG A 95 -1.63 12.38 -2.99
C ARG A 95 -0.77 11.12 -3.11
N ALA A 96 -1.39 9.96 -3.33
CA ALA A 96 -0.68 8.71 -3.56
C ALA A 96 0.07 8.70 -4.90
N ALA A 97 -0.52 9.28 -5.96
CA ALA A 97 0.12 9.41 -7.26
C ALA A 97 1.36 10.28 -7.22
N ALA A 98 1.38 11.36 -6.42
CA ALA A 98 2.59 12.16 -6.23
C ALA A 98 3.76 11.33 -5.68
N GLY A 99 3.50 10.45 -4.70
CA GLY A 99 4.51 9.50 -4.20
C GLY A 99 4.93 8.48 -5.26
N LEU A 100 3.99 8.01 -6.08
CA LEU A 100 4.28 7.09 -7.19
C LEU A 100 5.21 7.72 -8.23
N GLU A 101 5.01 8.99 -8.57
CA GLU A 101 5.87 9.71 -9.51
C GLU A 101 7.29 9.93 -8.96
N VAL A 102 7.42 10.17 -7.65
CA VAL A 102 8.74 10.23 -6.99
C VAL A 102 9.45 8.87 -7.13
N LEU A 103 8.76 7.76 -6.85
CA LEU A 103 9.33 6.41 -7.03
C LEU A 103 9.76 6.19 -8.49
N ARG A 104 8.90 6.52 -9.44
CA ARG A 104 9.15 6.35 -10.89
C ARG A 104 10.36 7.14 -11.38
N SER A 105 10.63 8.29 -10.78
CA SER A 105 11.75 9.16 -11.16
C SER A 105 13.11 8.66 -10.69
N HIS A 106 13.16 7.64 -9.81
CA HIS A 106 14.43 7.12 -9.30
C HIS A 106 15.18 6.36 -10.39
N PRO A 107 16.49 6.66 -10.63
CA PRO A 107 17.25 6.13 -11.77
C PRO A 107 17.37 4.60 -11.80
N LEU A 108 17.30 3.95 -10.65
CA LEU A 108 17.37 2.49 -10.52
C LEU A 108 16.00 1.81 -10.65
N VAL A 109 14.89 2.55 -10.76
CA VAL A 109 13.56 1.96 -10.94
C VAL A 109 13.30 1.73 -12.42
N ASP A 110 12.87 0.53 -12.79
CA ASP A 110 12.37 0.22 -14.12
C ASP A 110 10.84 0.48 -14.22
N GLU A 111 10.20 0.03 -15.31
CA GLU A 111 8.79 0.29 -15.55
C GLU A 111 7.85 -0.58 -14.68
N ARG A 112 8.40 -1.62 -14.04
CA ARG A 112 7.65 -2.55 -13.20
C ARG A 112 7.49 -1.98 -11.80
N ILE A 113 6.32 -1.40 -11.53
CA ILE A 113 6.03 -0.77 -10.24
C ILE A 113 4.81 -1.41 -9.63
N ALA A 114 4.87 -1.68 -8.32
CA ALA A 114 3.72 -2.06 -7.51
C ALA A 114 3.59 -1.14 -6.29
N ALA A 115 2.43 -1.20 -5.62
CA ALA A 115 2.20 -0.48 -4.38
C ALA A 115 1.70 -1.43 -3.28
N VAL A 116 2.18 -1.23 -2.06
CA VAL A 116 1.71 -1.95 -0.86
C VAL A 116 1.24 -0.92 0.16
N GLY A 117 0.03 -1.11 0.68
CA GLY A 117 -0.50 -0.23 1.71
C GLY A 117 -1.01 -0.98 2.92
N TYR A 118 -0.87 -0.37 4.08
CA TYR A 118 -1.28 -0.93 5.37
C TYR A 118 -2.38 -0.07 5.99
N CYS A 119 -3.47 -0.66 6.50
CA CYS A 119 -4.57 0.05 7.13
C CYS A 119 -5.14 1.14 6.19
N PHE A 120 -5.01 2.42 6.54
CA PHE A 120 -5.38 3.55 5.67
C PHE A 120 -4.64 3.50 4.32
N GLY A 121 -3.36 3.13 4.33
CA GLY A 121 -2.58 2.92 3.11
C GLY A 121 -3.12 1.78 2.24
N GLY A 122 -3.68 0.73 2.85
CA GLY A 122 -4.32 -0.38 2.12
C GLY A 122 -5.54 0.09 1.31
N MET A 123 -6.38 0.95 1.90
CA MET A 123 -7.45 1.63 1.18
C MET A 123 -6.88 2.52 0.07
N THR A 124 -5.82 3.27 0.38
CA THR A 124 -5.22 4.24 -0.56
C THR A 124 -4.68 3.57 -1.82
N VAL A 125 -4.00 2.42 -1.72
CA VAL A 125 -3.48 1.73 -2.91
C VAL A 125 -4.60 1.11 -3.74
N LEU A 126 -5.70 0.66 -3.12
CA LEU A 126 -6.90 0.24 -3.87
C LEU A 126 -7.53 1.43 -4.62
N GLU A 127 -7.60 2.60 -3.99
CA GLU A 127 -8.10 3.82 -4.63
C GLU A 127 -7.16 4.28 -5.75
N LEU A 128 -5.85 4.14 -5.60
CA LEU A 128 -4.88 4.42 -6.66
C LEU A 128 -5.12 3.53 -7.89
N ALA A 129 -5.36 2.23 -7.67
CA ALA A 129 -5.70 1.29 -8.73
C ALA A 129 -7.07 1.60 -9.38
N ARG A 130 -8.11 1.89 -8.58
CA ARG A 130 -9.44 2.32 -9.06
C ARG A 130 -9.36 3.58 -9.90
N GLY A 131 -8.45 4.49 -9.56
CA GLY A 131 -8.15 5.70 -10.33
C GLY A 131 -7.41 5.46 -11.65
N GLY A 132 -7.07 4.21 -11.98
CA GLY A 132 -6.41 3.86 -13.24
C GLY A 132 -4.92 4.15 -13.27
N ALA A 133 -4.25 4.20 -12.11
CA ALA A 133 -2.81 4.38 -12.05
C ALA A 133 -2.08 3.32 -12.88
N ASN A 134 -1.04 3.73 -13.61
CA ASN A 134 -0.22 2.83 -14.41
C ASN A 134 0.80 2.11 -13.52
N ILE A 135 0.34 1.06 -12.84
CA ILE A 135 1.11 0.19 -11.95
C ILE A 135 0.76 -1.27 -12.23
N ALA A 136 1.73 -2.17 -12.05
CA ALA A 136 1.55 -3.59 -12.30
C ALA A 136 0.63 -4.25 -11.27
N ALA A 137 0.77 -3.86 -9.99
CA ALA A 137 -0.01 -4.47 -8.92
C ALA A 137 -0.19 -3.55 -7.72
N VAL A 138 -1.24 -3.85 -6.92
CA VAL A 138 -1.44 -3.27 -5.59
C VAL A 138 -1.68 -4.36 -4.55
N VAL A 139 -1.18 -4.14 -3.34
CA VAL A 139 -1.42 -5.01 -2.19
C VAL A 139 -2.06 -4.20 -1.06
N SER A 140 -3.27 -4.57 -0.66
CA SER A 140 -3.96 -4.00 0.50
C SER A 140 -3.84 -4.93 1.70
N VAL A 141 -3.17 -4.48 2.76
CA VAL A 141 -3.01 -5.25 3.99
C VAL A 141 -3.88 -4.62 5.08
N HIS A 142 -4.87 -5.37 5.58
CA HIS A 142 -5.90 -4.92 6.53
C HIS A 142 -6.44 -3.51 6.24
N GLY A 143 -6.59 -3.17 4.96
CA GLY A 143 -7.17 -1.91 4.50
C GLY A 143 -8.69 -1.96 4.42
N SER A 144 -9.35 -0.80 4.49
CA SER A 144 -10.76 -0.69 4.15
C SER A 144 -10.97 -1.05 2.68
N LEU A 145 -11.97 -1.87 2.40
CA LEU A 145 -12.32 -2.33 1.05
C LEU A 145 -13.40 -1.45 0.40
N LYS A 146 -14.17 -0.74 1.22
CA LYS A 146 -15.20 0.19 0.75
C LYS A 146 -14.63 1.36 -0.02
N THR A 147 -15.37 1.76 -1.04
CA THR A 147 -15.18 3.01 -1.77
C THR A 147 -16.53 3.69 -2.01
N PRO A 148 -16.62 5.05 -1.97
CA PRO A 148 -17.81 5.77 -2.43
C PRO A 148 -17.93 5.76 -3.96
N GLU A 149 -16.86 5.40 -4.68
CA GLU A 149 -16.76 5.43 -6.14
C GLU A 149 -16.39 4.04 -6.70
N PRO A 150 -17.31 3.04 -6.65
CA PRO A 150 -17.02 1.70 -7.14
C PRO A 150 -16.80 1.70 -8.65
N LEU A 151 -15.94 0.81 -9.11
CA LEU A 151 -15.67 0.60 -10.54
C LEU A 151 -16.96 0.20 -11.29
N ARG A 152 -17.21 0.87 -12.40
CA ARG A 152 -18.38 0.62 -13.26
C ARG A 152 -18.03 -0.10 -14.57
N ALA A 153 -16.75 -0.23 -14.89
CA ALA A 153 -16.28 -0.81 -16.15
C ALA A 153 -14.91 -1.48 -15.98
N ARG A 154 -14.49 -2.26 -16.96
CA ARG A 154 -13.16 -2.93 -17.02
C ARG A 154 -12.03 -1.92 -17.25
N THR A 155 -11.76 -1.08 -16.26
CA THR A 155 -10.71 -0.05 -16.34
C THR A 155 -9.49 -0.37 -15.49
N LEU A 156 -9.60 -1.36 -14.60
CA LEU A 156 -8.55 -1.72 -13.67
C LEU A 156 -7.47 -2.55 -14.39
N LYS A 157 -6.25 -2.04 -14.41
CA LYS A 157 -5.10 -2.69 -15.07
C LYS A 157 -4.20 -3.42 -14.07
N ALA A 158 -4.16 -2.94 -12.83
CA ALA A 158 -3.32 -3.51 -11.80
C ALA A 158 -3.88 -4.85 -11.30
N LYS A 159 -3.00 -5.84 -11.11
CA LYS A 159 -3.34 -7.04 -10.33
C LYS A 159 -3.51 -6.66 -8.85
N ILE A 160 -4.39 -7.34 -8.13
CA ILE A 160 -4.71 -6.99 -6.75
C ILE A 160 -4.47 -8.18 -5.81
N LEU A 161 -3.79 -7.93 -4.69
CA LEU A 161 -3.78 -8.83 -3.54
C LEU A 161 -4.39 -8.11 -2.33
N VAL A 162 -5.37 -8.76 -1.69
CA VAL A 162 -5.92 -8.32 -0.40
C VAL A 162 -5.56 -9.33 0.68
N CYS A 163 -4.96 -8.83 1.77
CA CYS A 163 -4.66 -9.57 2.99
C CYS A 163 -5.57 -9.08 4.11
N HIS A 164 -6.63 -9.84 4.44
CA HIS A 164 -7.70 -9.43 5.36
C HIS A 164 -7.70 -10.27 6.64
N GLY A 165 -7.96 -9.64 7.78
CA GLY A 165 -8.13 -10.32 9.06
C GLY A 165 -9.58 -10.77 9.28
N ALA A 166 -9.82 -12.08 9.55
CA ALA A 166 -11.18 -12.63 9.72
C ALA A 166 -11.96 -12.04 10.91
N LEU A 167 -11.26 -11.45 11.87
CA LEU A 167 -11.85 -10.82 13.06
C LEU A 167 -11.68 -9.30 13.05
N ASP A 168 -11.49 -8.69 11.86
CA ASP A 168 -11.37 -7.24 11.72
C ASP A 168 -12.72 -6.55 11.91
N PRO A 169 -12.92 -5.81 13.01
CA PRO A 169 -14.19 -5.14 13.27
C PRO A 169 -14.41 -3.87 12.44
N HIS A 170 -13.36 -3.37 11.79
CA HIS A 170 -13.41 -2.18 10.94
C HIS A 170 -13.76 -2.48 9.49
N VAL A 171 -13.60 -3.76 9.08
CA VAL A 171 -13.90 -4.24 7.72
C VAL A 171 -14.75 -5.51 7.84
N PRO A 172 -16.06 -5.40 8.01
CA PRO A 172 -16.94 -6.55 8.19
C PRO A 172 -17.05 -7.39 6.89
N THR A 173 -17.51 -8.63 7.02
CA THR A 173 -17.66 -9.57 5.90
C THR A 173 -18.50 -8.99 4.77
N SER A 174 -19.52 -8.17 5.06
CA SER A 174 -20.32 -7.49 4.03
C SER A 174 -19.50 -6.56 3.13
N ASP A 175 -18.42 -5.98 3.63
CA ASP A 175 -17.51 -5.15 2.84
C ASP A 175 -16.63 -6.01 1.95
N VAL A 176 -16.22 -7.19 2.44
CA VAL A 176 -15.50 -8.20 1.66
C VAL A 176 -16.36 -8.69 0.50
N ASP A 177 -17.62 -9.05 0.76
CA ASP A 177 -18.56 -9.51 -0.27
C ASP A 177 -18.81 -8.43 -1.33
N THR A 178 -18.96 -7.17 -0.89
CA THR A 178 -19.12 -6.03 -1.79
C THR A 178 -17.89 -5.83 -2.68
N PHE A 179 -16.69 -5.93 -2.11
CA PHE A 179 -15.43 -5.82 -2.84
C PHE A 179 -15.28 -6.95 -3.87
N ILE A 180 -15.58 -8.20 -3.50
CA ILE A 180 -15.55 -9.34 -4.43
C ILE A 180 -16.49 -9.09 -5.60
N GLY A 181 -17.72 -8.62 -5.33
CA GLY A 181 -18.69 -8.27 -6.36
C GLY A 181 -18.18 -7.17 -7.31
N GLU A 182 -17.56 -6.11 -6.75
CA GLU A 182 -16.94 -5.03 -7.52
C GLU A 182 -15.84 -5.55 -8.44
N MET A 183 -14.90 -6.33 -7.90
CA MET A 183 -13.76 -6.87 -8.67
C MET A 183 -14.20 -7.83 -9.78
N ASN A 184 -15.16 -8.70 -9.51
CA ASN A 184 -15.71 -9.60 -10.53
C ASN A 184 -16.40 -8.81 -11.65
N ASN A 185 -17.20 -7.80 -11.32
CA ASN A 185 -17.87 -6.95 -12.30
C ASN A 185 -16.88 -6.14 -13.15
N ALA A 186 -15.77 -5.73 -12.54
CA ALA A 186 -14.68 -5.04 -13.23
C ALA A 186 -13.81 -5.97 -14.09
N GLY A 187 -13.96 -7.31 -13.96
CA GLY A 187 -13.08 -8.29 -14.59
C GLY A 187 -11.62 -8.16 -14.13
N ALA A 188 -11.43 -7.79 -12.85
CA ALA A 188 -10.13 -7.59 -12.27
C ALA A 188 -9.40 -8.93 -12.01
N ASP A 189 -8.08 -8.95 -12.16
CA ASP A 189 -7.23 -10.02 -11.66
C ASP A 189 -6.96 -9.74 -10.18
N PHE A 190 -7.58 -10.53 -9.28
CA PHE A 190 -7.44 -10.30 -7.86
C PHE A 190 -7.36 -11.59 -7.04
N GLN A 191 -6.65 -11.51 -5.93
CA GLN A 191 -6.59 -12.51 -4.88
C GLN A 191 -7.03 -11.86 -3.56
N LEU A 192 -7.80 -12.60 -2.76
CA LEU A 192 -8.19 -12.20 -1.42
C LEU A 192 -7.91 -13.33 -0.45
N ILE A 193 -7.05 -13.07 0.53
CA ILE A 193 -6.66 -14.03 1.56
C ILE A 193 -7.21 -13.56 2.91
N VAL A 194 -8.01 -14.42 3.55
CA VAL A 194 -8.59 -14.16 4.86
C VAL A 194 -7.83 -14.95 5.92
N TYR A 195 -7.25 -14.23 6.90
CA TYR A 195 -6.45 -14.82 7.98
C TYR A 195 -7.30 -15.05 9.23
N GLY A 196 -7.55 -16.32 9.57
CA GLY A 196 -8.28 -16.71 10.79
C GLY A 196 -7.59 -16.21 12.06
N GLY A 197 -8.37 -15.64 12.99
CA GLY A 197 -7.88 -15.11 14.26
C GLY A 197 -7.26 -13.72 14.20
N ALA A 198 -6.97 -13.18 13.01
CA ALA A 198 -6.38 -11.86 12.84
C ALA A 198 -7.45 -10.76 12.94
N LYS A 199 -7.12 -9.69 13.67
CA LYS A 199 -7.87 -8.43 13.73
C LYS A 199 -7.28 -7.39 12.79
N HIS A 200 -7.81 -6.15 12.83
CA HIS A 200 -7.20 -5.01 12.15
C HIS A 200 -5.77 -4.78 12.64
N GLY A 201 -4.88 -4.27 11.77
CA GLY A 201 -3.50 -3.98 12.14
C GLY A 201 -2.65 -5.21 12.50
N PHE A 202 -3.00 -6.40 12.03
CA PHE A 202 -2.36 -7.66 12.43
C PHE A 202 -0.87 -7.74 12.04
N THR A 203 -0.36 -6.82 11.26
CA THR A 203 1.06 -6.74 10.87
C THR A 203 1.85 -5.72 11.70
N ASP A 204 1.21 -4.98 12.60
CA ASP A 204 1.84 -3.90 13.36
C ASP A 204 1.87 -4.23 14.86
N ALA A 205 3.05 -4.46 15.41
CA ALA A 205 3.22 -4.74 16.83
C ALA A 205 2.78 -3.58 17.75
N GLY A 206 2.77 -2.34 17.21
CA GLY A 206 2.27 -1.15 17.91
C GLY A 206 0.75 -0.97 17.87
N SER A 207 0.03 -1.77 17.09
CA SER A 207 -1.40 -1.59 16.81
C SER A 207 -2.32 -1.82 18.02
N ALA A 208 -1.86 -2.52 19.06
CA ALA A 208 -2.67 -2.85 20.24
C ALA A 208 -3.21 -1.63 21.02
N ALA A 209 -2.63 -0.43 20.78
CA ALA A 209 -3.11 0.82 21.34
C ALA A 209 -4.46 1.31 20.76
N MET A 210 -4.93 0.69 19.66
CA MET A 210 -6.18 1.06 18.98
C MET A 210 -7.26 -0.01 19.21
N PRO A 211 -8.49 0.37 19.59
CA PRO A 211 -9.59 -0.57 19.75
C PRO A 211 -9.83 -1.40 18.48
N GLY A 212 -10.00 -2.71 18.63
CA GLY A 212 -10.22 -3.62 17.49
C GLY A 212 -8.97 -4.00 16.70
N CYS A 213 -7.80 -3.47 17.07
CA CYS A 213 -6.50 -3.80 16.47
C CYS A 213 -5.71 -4.74 17.36
N ALA A 214 -4.94 -5.64 16.76
CA ALA A 214 -3.98 -6.49 17.47
C ALA A 214 -2.97 -7.08 16.50
N TYR A 215 -1.71 -7.09 16.88
CA TYR A 215 -0.67 -7.84 16.19
C TYR A 215 -0.98 -9.35 16.23
N HIS A 216 -0.75 -10.03 15.13
CA HIS A 216 -0.92 -11.49 15.04
C HIS A 216 0.23 -12.08 14.22
N GLU A 217 1.28 -12.50 14.92
CA GLU A 217 2.56 -12.95 14.36
C GLU A 217 2.41 -13.93 13.18
N ARG A 218 1.58 -14.96 13.37
CA ARG A 218 1.38 -15.99 12.32
C ARG A 218 0.75 -15.39 11.06
N SER A 219 -0.21 -14.48 11.19
CA SER A 219 -0.86 -13.83 10.04
C SER A 219 0.06 -12.81 9.39
N ASP A 220 0.89 -12.11 10.16
CA ASP A 220 1.93 -11.24 9.63
C ASP A 220 2.92 -12.02 8.77
N ALA A 221 3.48 -13.10 9.30
CA ALA A 221 4.41 -13.97 8.57
C ALA A 221 3.78 -14.54 7.28
N ARG A 222 2.52 -15.00 7.36
CA ARG A 222 1.79 -15.57 6.21
C ARG A 222 1.48 -14.50 5.15
N SER A 223 1.05 -13.31 5.56
CA SER A 223 0.77 -12.22 4.63
C SER A 223 2.05 -11.74 3.94
N THR A 224 3.15 -11.65 4.68
CA THR A 224 4.47 -11.34 4.11
C THR A 224 4.90 -12.36 3.06
N HIS A 225 4.68 -13.66 3.33
CA HIS A 225 4.97 -14.72 2.35
C HIS A 225 4.08 -14.60 1.10
N ALA A 226 2.78 -14.38 1.29
CA ALA A 226 1.83 -14.20 0.19
C ALA A 226 2.20 -12.99 -0.69
N ILE A 227 2.60 -11.87 -0.10
CA ILE A 227 3.06 -10.67 -0.82
C ILE A 227 4.31 -10.96 -1.64
N ARG A 228 5.29 -11.67 -1.07
CA ARG A 228 6.51 -12.07 -1.79
C ARG A 228 6.20 -12.96 -2.99
N SER A 229 5.34 -13.95 -2.82
CA SER A 229 4.91 -14.85 -3.89
C SER A 229 4.17 -14.09 -4.99
N PHE A 230 3.27 -13.20 -4.61
CA PHE A 230 2.52 -12.35 -5.54
C PHE A 230 3.44 -11.43 -6.36
N PHE A 231 4.42 -10.79 -5.73
CA PHE A 231 5.39 -9.97 -6.46
C PHE A 231 6.32 -10.80 -7.35
N ALA A 232 6.69 -12.01 -6.93
CA ALA A 232 7.44 -12.90 -7.81
C ALA A 232 6.65 -13.24 -9.07
N GLU A 233 5.35 -13.49 -8.97
CA GLU A 233 4.45 -13.69 -10.11
C GLU A 233 4.33 -12.45 -10.99
N VAL A 234 4.04 -11.28 -10.37
CA VAL A 234 3.79 -10.02 -11.09
C VAL A 234 5.03 -9.53 -11.84
N PHE A 235 6.21 -9.72 -11.28
CA PHE A 235 7.46 -9.20 -11.83
C PHE A 235 8.29 -10.24 -12.61
N SER A 236 7.85 -11.52 -12.65
CA SER A 236 8.46 -12.50 -13.51
C SER A 236 8.28 -12.09 -14.99
N THR A 237 9.36 -12.16 -15.75
CA THR A 237 9.35 -11.82 -17.19
C THR A 237 8.85 -12.96 -18.06
N ASP A 238 8.53 -14.13 -17.47
CA ASP A 238 8.21 -15.36 -18.17
C ASP A 238 6.90 -16.01 -17.66
N VAL A 239 5.77 -15.37 -17.95
CA VAL A 239 4.54 -16.14 -18.25
C VAL A 239 3.95 -15.48 -19.48
N ALA A 240 4.48 -15.85 -20.65
CA ALA A 240 3.74 -15.72 -21.89
C ALA A 240 2.41 -16.46 -21.69
N ASP A 241 1.30 -15.79 -21.95
CA ASP A 241 -0.02 -16.38 -22.05
C ASP A 241 0.06 -17.64 -22.90
N GLN A 242 -0.14 -18.82 -22.29
CA GLN A 242 -0.49 -20.05 -22.98
C GLN A 242 -1.97 -20.31 -22.83
#